data_4a84a7b6046dbcdfe7ce949a7f1e13d7
#
_entry.id   4a84a7b6046dbcdfe7ce949a7f1e13d7
#
_cell.length_a   1.000
_cell.length_b   1.000
_cell.length_c   1.000
_cell.angle_alpha   90.00
_cell.angle_beta   90.00
_cell.angle_gamma   90.00
#
_symmetry.space_group_name_H-M   'P 1'
#
loop_
_entity.id
_entity.type
_entity.pdbx_description
1 polymer ?
#
loop_
_entity_poly.entity_id
_entity_poly.type
_entity_poly.pdbx_seq_one_letter_code
_entity_poly.pdbx_strand_id
1 'polypeptide(L)'
;MSYGFGGGVNKSYTDVYKGSFGYTAYGVFDYYITPFVTLGLEGQYGMVQGGDIETDPHNRQFVNKYTAITANVKLMVGEVVDYNKSEFLYNIRGLYVGLGLGVINNKITDIVRYKPSWAAVDPGYGPFPGKDKSLNMVVPLNFGFNYYINDGYGYMRYVININAQSNFTFGEGLDGYNDSTAKFKNYSPDVYNTYTIGFKYMLGNIRSYRKTL
;
A
#
# COMPACT_ATOMS: atom_id res chain seq x y z
N MET A 1 8.19 15.00 -15.03
CA MET A 1 7.42 13.76 -15.05
C MET A 1 8.36 12.60 -14.80
N SER A 2 7.91 11.53 -14.16
CA SER A 2 8.65 10.26 -14.07
C SER A 2 7.72 9.09 -14.22
N TYR A 3 8.27 7.98 -14.65
CA TYR A 3 7.61 6.69 -14.56
C TYR A 3 8.51 5.70 -13.83
N GLY A 4 7.91 4.75 -13.17
CA GLY A 4 8.67 3.79 -12.39
C GLY A 4 7.87 2.53 -12.08
N PHE A 5 8.57 1.57 -11.56
CA PHE A 5 8.01 0.31 -11.12
C PHE A 5 8.77 -0.21 -9.90
N GLY A 6 8.15 -1.06 -9.18
CA GLY A 6 8.75 -1.66 -8.00
C GLY A 6 7.92 -2.80 -7.46
N GLY A 7 8.36 -3.34 -6.36
CA GLY A 7 7.68 -4.42 -5.67
C GLY A 7 8.16 -4.55 -4.24
N GLY A 8 7.49 -5.42 -3.51
CA GLY A 8 7.82 -5.66 -2.12
C GLY A 8 6.84 -6.60 -1.45
N VAL A 9 6.76 -6.48 -0.16
CA VAL A 9 5.89 -7.30 0.69
C VAL A 9 4.73 -6.48 1.22
N ASN A 10 3.63 -7.15 1.50
CA ASN A 10 2.50 -6.55 2.20
C ASN A 10 2.09 -7.40 3.41
N LYS A 11 1.32 -6.79 4.30
CA LYS A 11 0.74 -7.46 5.46
C LYS A 11 -0.67 -6.92 5.68
N SER A 12 -1.63 -7.84 5.85
CA SER A 12 -3.02 -7.50 6.17
C SER A 12 -3.24 -7.26 7.65
N TYR A 13 -4.20 -6.40 7.95
CA TYR A 13 -4.76 -6.13 9.25
C TYR A 13 -6.27 -6.07 9.07
N THR A 14 -6.92 -7.22 9.20
CA THR A 14 -8.35 -7.47 9.05
C THR A 14 -8.90 -8.11 10.32
N ASP A 15 -10.16 -8.45 10.33
CA ASP A 15 -10.82 -9.11 11.46
C ASP A 15 -10.34 -10.54 11.74
N VAL A 16 -9.50 -11.08 10.87
CA VAL A 16 -8.88 -12.39 11.06
C VAL A 16 -7.67 -12.25 12.00
N TYR A 17 -7.50 -13.18 12.92
CA TYR A 17 -6.59 -13.09 14.08
C TYR A 17 -5.14 -12.72 13.76
N LYS A 18 -4.58 -13.21 12.65
CA LYS A 18 -3.22 -12.88 12.22
C LYS A 18 -3.18 -12.56 10.73
N GLY A 19 -2.72 -11.36 10.40
CA GLY A 19 -2.32 -11.04 9.04
C GLY A 19 -1.02 -11.73 8.67
N SER A 20 -0.97 -12.33 7.49
CA SER A 20 0.22 -12.97 6.94
C SER A 20 0.88 -12.09 5.89
N PHE A 21 2.14 -12.35 5.58
CA PHE A 21 2.85 -11.62 4.56
C PHE A 21 2.42 -12.10 3.16
N GLY A 22 2.13 -11.14 2.30
CA GLY A 22 1.92 -11.34 0.88
C GLY A 22 2.94 -10.54 0.07
N TYR A 23 2.68 -10.38 -1.22
CA TYR A 23 3.54 -9.61 -2.12
C TYR A 23 2.72 -8.54 -2.86
N THR A 24 3.43 -7.50 -3.31
CA THR A 24 2.88 -6.45 -4.17
C THR A 24 3.89 -6.06 -5.24
N ALA A 25 3.39 -5.78 -6.43
CA ALA A 25 4.12 -5.11 -7.49
C ALA A 25 3.34 -3.85 -7.89
N TYR A 26 4.03 -2.80 -8.30
CA TYR A 26 3.40 -1.56 -8.70
C TYR A 26 4.09 -0.90 -9.88
N GLY A 27 3.29 -0.12 -10.61
CA GLY A 27 3.77 0.85 -11.60
C GLY A 27 3.26 2.23 -11.21
N VAL A 28 4.08 3.26 -11.39
CA VAL A 28 3.75 4.64 -11.03
C VAL A 28 4.12 5.60 -12.14
N PHE A 29 3.27 6.60 -12.33
CA PHE A 29 3.54 7.78 -13.15
C PHE A 29 3.38 9.00 -12.26
N ASP A 30 4.46 9.80 -12.09
CA ASP A 30 4.47 11.01 -11.28
C ASP A 30 4.61 12.26 -12.16
N TYR A 31 3.74 13.22 -11.95
CA TYR A 31 3.84 14.56 -12.45
C TYR A 31 4.42 15.47 -11.35
N TYR A 32 5.52 16.16 -11.65
CA TYR A 32 6.19 17.06 -10.71
C TYR A 32 5.59 18.46 -10.83
N ILE A 33 4.88 18.91 -9.80
CA ILE A 33 4.40 20.30 -9.67
C ILE A 33 5.60 21.20 -9.34
N THR A 34 6.43 20.73 -8.39
CA THR A 34 7.76 21.24 -8.07
C THR A 34 8.73 20.06 -8.05
N PRO A 35 10.05 20.25 -7.92
CA PRO A 35 10.98 19.13 -7.77
C PRO A 35 10.65 18.20 -6.59
N PHE A 36 9.90 18.71 -5.60
CA PHE A 36 9.63 18.03 -4.35
C PHE A 36 8.14 17.86 -4.01
N VAL A 37 7.25 18.26 -4.93
CA VAL A 37 5.80 18.00 -4.84
C VAL A 37 5.33 17.26 -6.08
N THR A 38 4.76 16.09 -5.89
CA THR A 38 4.29 15.26 -7.00
C THR A 38 2.82 14.90 -6.89
N LEU A 39 2.16 14.84 -8.06
CA LEU A 39 0.89 14.17 -8.25
C LEU A 39 1.16 12.89 -9.02
N GLY A 40 0.87 11.74 -8.42
CA GLY A 40 1.15 10.42 -8.98
C GLY A 40 -0.10 9.61 -9.24
N LEU A 41 -0.08 8.84 -10.32
CA LEU A 41 -1.02 7.76 -10.58
C LEU A 41 -0.28 6.44 -10.40
N GLU A 42 -0.79 5.57 -9.53
CA GLU A 42 -0.17 4.30 -9.17
C GLU A 42 -1.13 3.14 -9.40
N GLY A 43 -0.68 2.14 -10.14
CA GLY A 43 -1.35 0.86 -10.30
C GLY A 43 -0.63 -0.21 -9.50
N GLN A 44 -1.36 -0.96 -8.68
CA GLN A 44 -0.83 -2.07 -7.88
C GLN A 44 -1.48 -3.38 -8.28
N TYR A 45 -0.70 -4.45 -8.19
CA TYR A 45 -1.16 -5.83 -8.25
C TYR A 45 -0.45 -6.61 -7.15
N GLY A 46 -1.20 -7.44 -6.42
CA GLY A 46 -0.61 -8.20 -5.34
C GLY A 46 -1.52 -9.28 -4.77
N MET A 47 -1.02 -9.88 -3.71
CA MET A 47 -1.73 -10.88 -2.94
C MET A 47 -1.64 -10.51 -1.47
N VAL A 48 -2.79 -10.47 -0.80
CA VAL A 48 -2.93 -10.27 0.64
C VAL A 48 -3.51 -11.55 1.23
N GLN A 49 -3.01 -11.96 2.37
CA GLN A 49 -3.49 -13.16 3.03
C GLN A 49 -3.52 -12.98 4.54
N GLY A 50 -4.35 -13.77 5.21
CA GLY A 50 -4.47 -13.72 6.66
C GLY A 50 -5.18 -14.94 7.21
N GLY A 51 -5.06 -15.09 8.53
CA GLY A 51 -5.58 -16.24 9.26
C GLY A 51 -4.72 -17.48 9.11
N ASP A 52 -5.12 -18.48 9.85
CA ASP A 52 -4.55 -19.81 9.84
C ASP A 52 -5.57 -20.76 10.44
N ILE A 53 -5.92 -21.80 9.72
CA ILE A 53 -6.99 -22.74 10.10
C ILE A 53 -6.79 -23.41 11.46
N GLU A 54 -5.53 -23.51 11.91
CA GLU A 54 -5.19 -24.15 13.19
C GLU A 54 -5.12 -23.16 14.35
N THR A 55 -4.64 -21.94 14.10
CA THR A 55 -4.34 -20.96 15.16
C THR A 55 -5.37 -19.84 15.29
N ASP A 56 -6.20 -19.60 14.28
CA ASP A 56 -7.29 -18.63 14.37
C ASP A 56 -8.41 -19.17 15.29
N PRO A 57 -8.93 -18.36 16.24
CA PRO A 57 -9.99 -18.80 17.17
C PRO A 57 -11.27 -19.29 16.50
N HIS A 58 -11.51 -18.82 15.27
CA HIS A 58 -12.67 -19.20 14.45
C HIS A 58 -12.29 -20.09 13.26
N ASN A 59 -11.03 -20.55 13.18
CA ASN A 59 -10.49 -21.36 12.08
C ASN A 59 -10.64 -20.69 10.71
N ARG A 60 -10.48 -19.34 10.65
CA ARG A 60 -10.60 -18.55 9.42
C ARG A 60 -9.25 -18.40 8.75
N GLN A 61 -9.26 -18.48 7.43
CA GLN A 61 -8.11 -18.24 6.58
C GLN A 61 -8.58 -17.71 5.23
N PHE A 62 -7.85 -16.75 4.66
CA PHE A 62 -8.15 -16.23 3.32
C PHE A 62 -6.88 -15.91 2.53
N VAL A 63 -7.03 -15.96 1.21
CA VAL A 63 -6.07 -15.47 0.23
C VAL A 63 -6.81 -14.60 -0.79
N ASN A 64 -6.43 -13.33 -0.86
CA ASN A 64 -7.00 -12.34 -1.76
C ASN A 64 -5.96 -11.87 -2.77
N LYS A 65 -6.25 -12.00 -4.07
CA LYS A 65 -5.51 -11.31 -5.13
C LYS A 65 -6.20 -10.00 -5.43
N TYR A 66 -5.44 -8.90 -5.39
CA TYR A 66 -6.00 -7.58 -5.60
C TYR A 66 -5.35 -6.83 -6.74
N THR A 67 -6.10 -5.90 -7.30
CA THR A 67 -5.61 -4.86 -8.20
C THR A 67 -6.12 -3.53 -7.71
N ALA A 68 -5.26 -2.54 -7.54
CA ALA A 68 -5.65 -1.20 -7.10
C ALA A 68 -5.13 -0.13 -8.05
N ILE A 69 -5.90 0.94 -8.19
CA ILE A 69 -5.48 2.17 -8.89
C ILE A 69 -5.71 3.33 -7.94
N THR A 70 -4.66 4.09 -7.67
CA THR A 70 -4.69 5.22 -6.73
C THR A 70 -4.05 6.46 -7.34
N ALA A 71 -4.64 7.61 -7.04
CA ALA A 71 -4.03 8.92 -7.28
C ALA A 71 -3.45 9.44 -5.95
N ASN A 72 -2.19 9.85 -5.95
CA ASN A 72 -1.43 10.22 -4.76
C ASN A 72 -0.81 11.61 -4.92
N VAL A 73 -0.88 12.42 -3.86
CA VAL A 73 -0.06 13.62 -3.71
C VAL A 73 1.05 13.31 -2.71
N LYS A 74 2.30 13.61 -3.09
CA LYS A 74 3.47 13.39 -2.22
C LYS A 74 4.21 14.71 -2.04
N LEU A 75 4.48 15.05 -0.77
CA LEU A 75 5.25 16.22 -0.37
C LEU A 75 6.58 15.76 0.24
N MET A 76 7.68 16.21 -0.34
CA MET A 76 9.02 15.87 0.11
C MET A 76 9.61 16.95 1.00
N VAL A 77 10.48 16.55 1.91
CA VAL A 77 11.15 17.46 2.86
C VAL A 77 11.91 18.57 2.14
N GLY A 78 12.47 18.29 0.96
CA GLY A 78 13.16 19.29 0.13
C GLY A 78 12.31 20.49 -0.31
N GLU A 79 10.95 20.43 -0.20
CA GLU A 79 10.09 21.59 -0.48
C GLU A 79 10.05 22.56 0.70
N VAL A 80 10.15 22.07 1.94
CA VAL A 80 9.92 22.86 3.16
C VAL A 80 11.19 23.24 3.89
N VAL A 81 12.34 22.55 3.65
CA VAL A 81 13.60 22.83 4.31
C VAL A 81 14.65 23.40 3.36
N ASP A 82 15.54 24.24 3.90
CA ASP A 82 16.73 24.70 3.20
C ASP A 82 17.83 23.63 3.23
N TYR A 83 17.78 22.71 2.30
CA TYR A 83 18.74 21.58 2.21
C TYR A 83 20.15 22.01 1.77
N ASN A 84 20.37 23.29 1.39
CA ASN A 84 21.71 23.80 1.09
C ASN A 84 22.51 24.16 2.35
N LYS A 85 21.84 24.28 3.51
CA LYS A 85 22.46 24.64 4.78
C LYS A 85 23.31 23.53 5.41
N SER A 86 23.05 22.28 5.08
CA SER A 86 23.74 21.15 5.71
C SER A 86 23.67 19.91 4.82
N GLU A 87 24.74 19.14 4.82
CA GLU A 87 24.82 17.86 4.10
C GLU A 87 23.74 16.88 4.58
N PHE A 88 23.41 16.88 5.85
CA PHE A 88 22.32 16.08 6.40
C PHE A 88 20.98 16.43 5.74
N LEU A 89 20.62 17.73 5.70
CA LEU A 89 19.37 18.18 5.06
C LEU A 89 19.36 17.87 3.57
N TYR A 90 20.50 17.99 2.90
CA TYR A 90 20.63 17.60 1.50
C TYR A 90 20.33 16.12 1.28
N ASN A 91 20.82 15.26 2.14
CA ASN A 91 20.60 13.82 2.03
C ASN A 91 19.16 13.41 2.30
N ILE A 92 18.45 14.06 3.23
CA ILE A 92 17.06 13.74 3.57
C ILE A 92 16.02 14.49 2.73
N ARG A 93 16.41 15.33 1.75
CA ARG A 93 15.48 16.13 0.93
C ARG A 93 14.43 15.30 0.18
N GLY A 94 14.73 14.04 -0.09
CA GLY A 94 13.82 13.09 -0.73
C GLY A 94 12.89 12.32 0.20
N LEU A 95 12.98 12.53 1.53
CA LEU A 95 12.04 11.99 2.48
C LEU A 95 10.65 12.61 2.24
N TYR A 96 9.59 11.82 2.17
CA TYR A 96 8.26 12.31 1.84
C TYR A 96 7.16 11.68 2.68
N VAL A 97 6.07 12.43 2.75
CA VAL A 97 4.76 11.95 3.15
C VAL A 97 3.79 12.11 1.97
N GLY A 98 2.79 11.27 1.89
CA GLY A 98 1.80 11.36 0.84
C GLY A 98 0.45 10.82 1.25
N LEU A 99 -0.58 11.34 0.60
CA LEU A 99 -1.96 10.93 0.76
C LEU A 99 -2.55 10.70 -0.61
N GLY A 100 -3.42 9.71 -0.72
CA GLY A 100 -4.08 9.40 -1.98
C GLY A 100 -5.52 8.97 -1.81
N LEU A 101 -6.14 8.72 -2.95
CA LEU A 101 -7.47 8.17 -3.08
C LEU A 101 -7.51 7.25 -4.30
N GLY A 102 -8.25 6.16 -4.19
CA GLY A 102 -8.37 5.23 -5.31
C GLY A 102 -9.41 4.15 -5.10
N VAL A 103 -9.28 3.11 -5.91
CA VAL A 103 -10.16 1.94 -5.86
C VAL A 103 -9.31 0.66 -5.85
N ILE A 104 -9.79 -0.33 -5.12
CA ILE A 104 -9.23 -1.66 -5.03
C ILE A 104 -10.27 -2.68 -5.45
N ASN A 105 -9.89 -3.54 -6.37
CA ASN A 105 -10.67 -4.70 -6.80
C ASN A 105 -10.08 -5.95 -6.15
N ASN A 106 -10.86 -6.58 -5.29
CA ASN A 106 -10.50 -7.78 -4.56
C ASN A 106 -11.07 -9.02 -5.24
N LYS A 107 -10.28 -10.09 -5.28
CA LYS A 107 -10.68 -11.42 -5.74
C LYS A 107 -10.14 -12.44 -4.77
N ILE A 108 -11.02 -12.93 -3.90
CA ILE A 108 -10.68 -14.02 -2.98
C ILE A 108 -10.48 -15.29 -3.79
N THR A 109 -9.31 -15.88 -3.66
CA THR A 109 -8.91 -17.10 -4.40
C THR A 109 -8.93 -18.34 -3.54
N ASP A 110 -8.81 -18.16 -2.23
CA ASP A 110 -8.90 -19.22 -1.25
C ASP A 110 -9.49 -18.67 0.05
N ILE A 111 -10.47 -19.38 0.63
CA ILE A 111 -11.14 -18.94 1.86
C ILE A 111 -11.79 -20.12 2.58
N VAL A 112 -11.63 -20.16 3.88
CA VAL A 112 -12.28 -21.15 4.74
C VAL A 112 -13.64 -20.63 5.19
N ARG A 113 -14.72 -21.15 4.60
CA ARG A 113 -16.11 -20.73 4.91
C ARG A 113 -16.79 -21.57 6.00
N TYR A 114 -16.22 -22.71 6.36
CA TYR A 114 -16.76 -23.61 7.36
C TYR A 114 -15.69 -23.95 8.39
N LYS A 115 -16.07 -23.98 9.66
CA LYS A 115 -15.19 -24.55 10.67
C LYS A 115 -14.89 -26.01 10.33
N PRO A 116 -13.64 -26.46 10.51
CA PRO A 116 -13.28 -27.86 10.29
C PRO A 116 -14.07 -28.80 11.22
N SER A 117 -14.27 -30.04 10.79
CA SER A 117 -14.95 -31.07 11.61
C SER A 117 -14.21 -31.43 12.90
N TRP A 118 -12.91 -31.14 12.97
CA TRP A 118 -12.07 -31.33 14.14
C TRP A 118 -12.01 -30.13 15.09
N ALA A 119 -12.69 -29.02 14.75
CA ALA A 119 -12.70 -27.83 15.58
C ALA A 119 -13.24 -28.12 16.99
N ALA A 120 -12.58 -27.59 18.01
CA ALA A 120 -12.94 -27.83 19.41
C ALA A 120 -14.30 -27.21 19.81
N VAL A 121 -14.70 -26.14 19.10
CA VAL A 121 -15.95 -25.40 19.34
C VAL A 121 -16.70 -25.27 18.03
N ASP A 122 -17.99 -25.58 18.03
CA ASP A 122 -18.91 -25.51 16.89
C ASP A 122 -18.34 -26.17 15.61
N PRO A 123 -17.98 -27.47 15.61
CA PRO A 123 -17.45 -28.15 14.45
C PRO A 123 -18.44 -28.09 13.28
N GLY A 124 -17.94 -27.80 12.08
CA GLY A 124 -18.78 -27.68 10.88
C GLY A 124 -19.64 -26.42 10.80
N TYR A 125 -19.52 -25.49 11.76
CA TYR A 125 -20.26 -24.22 11.70
C TYR A 125 -19.88 -23.41 10.46
N GLY A 126 -20.89 -22.87 9.81
CA GLY A 126 -20.76 -22.04 8.60
C GLY A 126 -22.01 -22.17 7.71
N PRO A 127 -21.97 -21.57 6.49
CA PRO A 127 -20.88 -20.80 5.95
C PRO A 127 -20.70 -19.43 6.63
N PHE A 128 -19.47 -19.03 6.87
CA PHE A 128 -19.19 -17.64 7.25
C PHE A 128 -19.64 -16.72 6.11
N PRO A 129 -20.47 -15.70 6.39
CA PRO A 129 -20.96 -14.80 5.36
C PRO A 129 -19.84 -13.96 4.77
N GLY A 130 -20.02 -13.52 3.52
CA GLY A 130 -19.08 -12.65 2.83
C GLY A 130 -19.14 -12.76 1.32
N LYS A 131 -18.17 -12.11 0.64
CA LYS A 131 -18.13 -12.04 -0.83
C LYS A 131 -16.74 -12.41 -1.33
N ASP A 132 -16.69 -13.16 -2.44
CA ASP A 132 -15.43 -13.56 -3.07
C ASP A 132 -14.88 -12.49 -4.03
N LYS A 133 -15.68 -11.48 -4.35
CA LYS A 133 -15.28 -10.32 -5.17
C LYS A 133 -15.88 -9.05 -4.61
N SER A 134 -15.05 -8.01 -4.55
CA SER A 134 -15.50 -6.68 -4.13
C SER A 134 -14.72 -5.58 -4.85
N LEU A 135 -15.36 -4.43 -5.01
CA LEU A 135 -14.73 -3.19 -5.45
C LEU A 135 -14.93 -2.17 -4.33
N ASN A 136 -13.85 -1.72 -3.73
CA ASN A 136 -13.87 -0.83 -2.58
C ASN A 136 -13.07 0.44 -2.85
N MET A 137 -13.41 1.52 -2.17
CA MET A 137 -12.54 2.70 -2.12
C MET A 137 -11.32 2.39 -1.24
N VAL A 138 -10.18 2.99 -1.57
CA VAL A 138 -8.96 2.89 -0.79
C VAL A 138 -8.32 4.26 -0.62
N VAL A 139 -7.86 4.56 0.60
CA VAL A 139 -7.09 5.75 0.94
C VAL A 139 -5.68 5.31 1.35
N PRO A 140 -4.68 5.47 0.48
CA PRO A 140 -3.29 5.20 0.81
C PRO A 140 -2.66 6.38 1.56
N LEU A 141 -2.00 6.09 2.68
CA LEU A 141 -1.03 6.97 3.34
C LEU A 141 0.37 6.47 3.02
N ASN A 142 1.19 7.35 2.48
CA ASN A 142 2.55 7.05 2.06
C ASN A 142 3.56 7.72 2.98
N PHE A 143 4.59 6.97 3.36
CA PHE A 143 5.80 7.47 3.98
C PHE A 143 7.00 6.81 3.32
N GLY A 144 7.92 7.60 2.78
CA GLY A 144 9.01 6.99 2.02
C GLY A 144 10.16 7.94 1.75
N PHE A 145 11.10 7.43 0.98
CA PHE A 145 12.32 8.13 0.65
C PHE A 145 12.67 7.94 -0.83
N ASN A 146 12.99 9.05 -1.50
CA ASN A 146 13.50 9.10 -2.85
C ASN A 146 14.99 9.42 -2.82
N TYR A 147 15.82 8.48 -3.23
CA TYR A 147 17.23 8.72 -3.46
C TYR A 147 17.44 9.13 -4.92
N TYR A 148 17.87 10.39 -5.12
CA TYR A 148 18.07 10.95 -6.46
C TYR A 148 19.48 10.72 -6.96
N ILE A 149 19.58 10.19 -8.17
CA ILE A 149 20.85 10.00 -8.90
C ILE A 149 20.82 10.97 -10.08
N ASN A 150 21.81 11.88 -10.10
CA ASN A 150 21.95 12.85 -11.16
C ASN A 150 22.72 12.27 -12.35
N ASP A 151 22.41 12.77 -13.51
CA ASP A 151 23.21 12.51 -14.73
C ASP A 151 24.49 13.39 -14.76
N GLY A 152 25.32 13.20 -15.78
CA GLY A 152 26.57 13.97 -15.94
C GLY A 152 26.39 15.47 -16.14
N TYR A 153 25.14 15.94 -16.37
CA TYR A 153 24.77 17.36 -16.53
C TYR A 153 24.12 17.94 -15.25
N GLY A 154 24.04 17.16 -14.17
CA GLY A 154 23.46 17.58 -12.89
C GLY A 154 21.93 17.55 -12.85
N TYR A 155 21.27 16.90 -13.82
CA TYR A 155 19.83 16.68 -13.78
C TYR A 155 19.50 15.42 -13.00
N MET A 156 18.44 15.47 -12.17
CA MET A 156 17.89 14.27 -11.52
C MET A 156 17.33 13.35 -12.59
N ARG A 157 17.94 12.18 -12.78
CA ARG A 157 17.60 11.27 -13.87
C ARG A 157 16.99 9.96 -13.37
N TYR A 158 17.56 9.42 -12.31
CA TYR A 158 17.11 8.15 -11.74
C TYR A 158 16.75 8.34 -10.28
N VAL A 159 15.77 7.60 -9.83
CA VAL A 159 15.34 7.63 -8.42
C VAL A 159 15.17 6.21 -7.93
N ILE A 160 15.82 5.89 -6.81
CA ILE A 160 15.52 4.71 -6.02
C ILE A 160 14.49 5.14 -4.99
N ASN A 161 13.35 4.50 -4.97
CA ASN A 161 12.24 4.80 -4.08
C ASN A 161 12.07 3.67 -3.06
N ILE A 162 12.02 4.02 -1.78
CA ILE A 162 11.62 3.12 -0.70
C ILE A 162 10.33 3.69 -0.13
N ASN A 163 9.28 2.88 -0.02
CA ASN A 163 7.97 3.32 0.41
C ASN A 163 7.35 2.35 1.42
N ALA A 164 6.81 2.89 2.51
CA ALA A 164 5.87 2.25 3.39
C ALA A 164 4.51 2.90 3.15
N GLN A 165 3.51 2.11 2.80
CA GLN A 165 2.18 2.61 2.47
C GLN A 165 1.14 1.85 3.30
N SER A 166 0.31 2.59 4.03
CA SER A 166 -0.86 2.07 4.74
C SER A 166 -2.10 2.34 3.92
N ASN A 167 -2.80 1.29 3.51
CA ASN A 167 -3.97 1.34 2.66
C ASN A 167 -5.21 1.06 3.48
N PHE A 168 -6.02 2.08 3.70
CA PHE A 168 -7.30 1.98 4.39
C PHE A 168 -8.39 1.68 3.36
N THR A 169 -9.01 0.50 3.43
CA THR A 169 -10.08 0.12 2.52
C THR A 169 -11.43 0.41 3.14
N PHE A 170 -12.32 1.03 2.38
CA PHE A 170 -13.68 1.32 2.85
C PHE A 170 -14.62 0.21 2.36
N GLY A 171 -14.88 -0.75 3.25
CA GLY A 171 -15.76 -1.92 3.02
C GLY A 171 -15.10 -3.23 3.41
N GLU A 172 -15.95 -4.20 3.72
CA GLU A 172 -15.65 -5.56 4.20
C GLU A 172 -15.31 -6.49 3.02
N GLY A 173 -14.25 -6.24 2.31
CA GLY A 173 -14.02 -7.02 1.11
C GLY A 173 -12.58 -7.47 0.92
N LEU A 174 -11.68 -7.06 1.81
CA LEU A 174 -10.28 -7.40 1.70
C LEU A 174 -10.02 -8.85 2.09
N ASP A 175 -10.67 -9.32 3.17
CA ASP A 175 -10.56 -10.70 3.68
C ASP A 175 -11.68 -11.63 3.18
N GLY A 176 -12.72 -11.05 2.57
CA GLY A 176 -13.86 -11.80 2.05
C GLY A 176 -14.87 -12.25 3.09
N TYR A 177 -14.70 -11.90 4.36
CA TYR A 177 -15.67 -12.14 5.44
C TYR A 177 -16.53 -10.88 5.64
N ASN A 178 -17.78 -11.08 6.03
CA ASN A 178 -18.70 -10.01 6.43
C ASN A 178 -19.54 -10.54 7.60
N ASP A 179 -18.88 -10.69 8.71
CA ASP A 179 -19.46 -11.34 9.88
C ASP A 179 -20.41 -10.40 10.64
N SER A 180 -21.42 -10.96 11.28
CA SER A 180 -22.36 -10.20 12.10
C SER A 180 -21.63 -9.51 13.26
N THR A 181 -21.80 -8.21 13.39
CA THR A 181 -21.26 -7.38 14.49
C THR A 181 -21.72 -7.82 15.88
N ALA A 182 -22.79 -8.63 15.96
CA ALA A 182 -23.27 -9.21 17.21
C ALA A 182 -22.38 -10.37 17.74
N LYS A 183 -21.67 -11.04 16.85
CA LYS A 183 -20.78 -12.17 17.18
C LYS A 183 -19.29 -11.86 17.03
N PHE A 184 -18.95 -10.90 16.17
CA PHE A 184 -17.56 -10.57 15.81
C PHE A 184 -17.33 -9.07 15.93
N LYS A 185 -16.11 -8.68 16.25
CA LYS A 185 -15.69 -7.28 16.18
C LYS A 185 -15.48 -6.91 14.69
N ASN A 186 -16.46 -6.25 14.10
CA ASN A 186 -16.44 -5.83 12.72
C ASN A 186 -16.78 -4.33 12.64
N TYR A 187 -15.92 -3.47 13.22
CA TYR A 187 -16.13 -2.02 13.33
C TYR A 187 -15.03 -1.19 12.70
N SER A 188 -13.93 -1.83 12.27
CA SER A 188 -12.78 -1.12 11.73
C SER A 188 -12.62 -1.41 10.26
N PRO A 189 -12.26 -0.42 9.42
CA PRO A 189 -11.95 -0.67 8.02
C PRO A 189 -10.77 -1.64 7.91
N ASP A 190 -10.83 -2.51 6.91
CA ASP A 190 -9.70 -3.37 6.56
C ASP A 190 -8.50 -2.53 6.15
N VAL A 191 -7.33 -2.88 6.67
CA VAL A 191 -6.08 -2.19 6.36
C VAL A 191 -5.06 -3.19 5.84
N TYR A 192 -4.29 -2.80 4.83
CA TYR A 192 -3.09 -3.54 4.48
C TYR A 192 -1.92 -2.58 4.29
N ASN A 193 -0.78 -2.96 4.85
CA ASN A 193 0.46 -2.20 4.73
C ASN A 193 1.35 -2.82 3.66
N THR A 194 1.93 -2.00 2.81
CA THR A 194 2.91 -2.42 1.81
C THR A 194 4.26 -1.79 2.09
N TYR A 195 5.32 -2.56 1.93
CA TYR A 195 6.71 -2.12 2.05
C TYR A 195 7.40 -2.44 0.75
N THR A 196 7.77 -1.41 0.00
CA THR A 196 8.23 -1.57 -1.38
C THR A 196 9.53 -0.85 -1.64
N ILE A 197 10.28 -1.39 -2.58
CA ILE A 197 11.42 -0.74 -3.23
C ILE A 197 11.12 -0.64 -4.72
N GLY A 198 11.49 0.47 -5.33
CA GLY A 198 11.26 0.71 -6.75
C GLY A 198 12.29 1.60 -7.37
N PHE A 199 12.24 1.63 -8.68
CA PHE A 199 13.08 2.44 -9.53
C PHE A 199 12.21 3.34 -10.40
N LYS A 200 12.59 4.63 -10.51
CA LYS A 200 11.91 5.59 -11.38
C LYS A 200 12.90 6.26 -12.33
N TYR A 201 12.45 6.52 -13.53
CA TYR A 201 13.16 7.32 -14.50
C TYR A 201 12.47 8.67 -14.68
N MET A 202 13.24 9.76 -14.52
CA MET A 202 12.74 11.13 -14.63
C MET A 202 12.88 11.65 -16.06
N LEU A 203 11.75 12.11 -16.61
CA LEU A 203 11.69 12.73 -17.92
C LEU A 203 11.90 14.23 -17.80
N GLY A 204 12.70 14.78 -18.72
CA GLY A 204 13.01 16.22 -18.77
C GLY A 204 14.21 16.60 -17.92
N ASN A 205 14.51 17.90 -17.94
CA ASN A 205 15.72 18.46 -17.31
C ASN A 205 15.39 19.05 -15.95
N ILE A 206 15.06 18.18 -14.98
CA ILE A 206 14.71 18.59 -13.63
C ILE A 206 15.99 18.66 -12.80
N ARG A 207 16.29 19.87 -12.29
CA ARG A 207 17.36 20.08 -11.30
C ARG A 207 16.75 20.25 -9.93
N SER A 208 17.51 19.84 -8.92
CA SER A 208 17.20 20.20 -7.55
C SER A 208 17.49 21.70 -7.37
N TYR A 209 16.45 22.50 -7.19
CA TYR A 209 16.60 23.91 -6.88
C TYR A 209 15.77 24.26 -5.65
N ARG A 210 16.28 25.22 -4.88
CA ARG A 210 15.56 25.79 -3.76
C ARG A 210 14.54 26.79 -4.28
N LYS A 211 13.31 26.70 -3.78
CA LYS A 211 12.33 27.76 -3.94
C LYS A 211 12.76 28.93 -3.04
N THR A 212 13.11 30.04 -3.64
CA THR A 212 13.24 31.32 -2.87
C THR A 212 11.84 31.76 -2.47
N LEU A 213 11.58 31.71 -1.17
CA LEU A 213 10.42 32.36 -0.57
C LEU A 213 10.65 33.86 -0.56
#